data_ac21072894c398833f5f5f150e4a2bfe
#
_entry.id   ac21072894c398833f5f5f150e4a2bfe
#
_cell.length_a   1.000
_cell.length_b   1.000
_cell.length_c   1.000
_cell.angle_alpha   90.00
_cell.angle_beta   90.00
_cell.angle_gamma   90.00
#
_symmetry.space_group_name_H-M   'P 1'
#
loop_
_entity.id
_entity.type
_entity.pdbx_description
1 polymer ?
#
loop_
_entity_poly.entity_id
_entity_poly.type
_entity_poly.pdbx_seq_one_letter_code
_entity_poly.pdbx_strand_id
1 'polypeptide(L)'
;MRKSHLRGRGPNYPILDEIVQYDFEPGYVVFTMPAPKRLRVKVGNDLLADTADGLVLYESDHLPVYYFPMEDVSMKNLQLSNKTTFCPYKGETEYYSLKTGSGFVENIMWHYPEPITECPDISNYVGFEWGLVDQSV
;
A
#
# COMPACT_ATOMS: atom_id res chain seq x y z
N MET A 1 -13.22 2.93 19.85
CA MET A 1 -12.40 1.75 19.55
C MET A 1 -12.70 0.63 20.51
N ARG A 2 -12.87 -0.56 20.02
CA ARG A 2 -13.21 -1.70 20.85
C ARG A 2 -11.95 -2.39 21.34
N LYS A 3 -11.96 -2.81 22.60
CA LYS A 3 -10.83 -3.51 23.17
C LYS A 3 -10.95 -5.01 22.94
N SER A 4 -9.83 -5.61 22.58
CA SER A 4 -9.71 -7.04 22.44
C SER A 4 -8.33 -7.44 22.91
N HIS A 5 -8.24 -8.58 23.55
CA HIS A 5 -6.97 -9.07 24.05
C HIS A 5 -6.48 -10.31 23.32
N LEU A 6 -6.93 -10.49 22.10
CA LEU A 6 -6.45 -11.55 21.25
C LEU A 6 -5.04 -11.22 20.81
N ARG A 7 -4.10 -11.92 21.36
CA ARG A 7 -2.71 -11.85 21.00
C ARG A 7 -2.14 -13.25 21.12
N GLY A 8 -0.88 -13.42 21.10
CA GLY A 8 -0.29 -14.73 21.27
C GLY A 8 -0.02 -15.45 19.98
N ARG A 9 -0.16 -14.75 18.90
CA ARG A 9 0.18 -15.28 17.60
C ARG A 9 1.63 -15.07 17.26
N GLY A 10 2.36 -14.46 18.16
CA GLY A 10 3.74 -14.13 17.98
C GLY A 10 3.97 -12.63 17.84
N PRO A 11 5.21 -12.19 17.78
CA PRO A 11 5.55 -10.77 17.87
C PRO A 11 5.14 -9.95 16.65
N ASN A 12 4.84 -10.59 15.52
CA ASN A 12 4.52 -9.89 14.28
C ASN A 12 3.01 -9.71 14.06
N TYR A 13 2.19 -10.17 14.98
CA TYR A 13 0.75 -9.99 14.85
C TYR A 13 0.30 -8.76 15.62
N PRO A 14 -0.62 -7.98 15.06
CA PRO A 14 -1.14 -6.82 15.76
C PRO A 14 -2.02 -7.24 16.94
N ILE A 15 -2.15 -6.35 17.90
CA ILE A 15 -3.13 -6.49 18.97
C ILE A 15 -4.46 -6.03 18.40
N LEU A 16 -5.48 -6.88 18.48
CA LEU A 16 -6.75 -6.59 17.81
C LEU A 16 -7.44 -5.33 18.29
N ASP A 17 -7.22 -4.92 19.53
CA ASP A 17 -7.82 -3.69 20.04
C ASP A 17 -7.19 -2.42 19.43
N GLU A 18 -6.11 -2.56 18.68
CA GLU A 18 -5.51 -1.47 17.92
C GLU A 18 -6.09 -1.37 16.50
N ILE A 19 -6.91 -2.35 16.10
CA ILE A 19 -7.51 -2.37 14.78
C ILE A 19 -8.89 -1.74 14.87
N VAL A 20 -9.09 -0.68 14.08
CA VAL A 20 -10.37 0.02 14.04
C VAL A 20 -11.37 -0.81 13.22
N GLN A 21 -12.58 -0.97 13.76
CA GLN A 21 -13.63 -1.73 13.09
C GLN A 21 -14.38 -0.83 12.10
N TYR A 22 -14.84 -1.43 11.01
CA TYR A 22 -15.73 -0.76 10.07
C TYR A 22 -17.17 -0.95 10.52
N ASP A 23 -17.88 0.15 10.73
CA ASP A 23 -19.26 0.11 11.20
C ASP A 23 -20.20 -0.57 10.21
N PHE A 24 -19.97 -0.34 8.92
CA PHE A 24 -20.82 -0.89 7.88
C PHE A 24 -20.53 -2.35 7.55
N GLU A 25 -19.41 -2.86 8.03
CA GLU A 25 -19.06 -4.28 7.84
C GLU A 25 -18.21 -4.76 9.01
N PRO A 26 -18.84 -5.05 10.15
CA PRO A 26 -18.12 -5.57 11.32
C PRO A 26 -17.40 -6.88 10.97
N GLY A 27 -16.18 -7.01 11.41
CA GLY A 27 -15.36 -8.18 11.09
C GLY A 27 -14.49 -8.02 9.85
N TYR A 28 -14.73 -7.01 9.00
CA TYR A 28 -13.82 -6.70 7.93
C TYR A 28 -12.58 -6.03 8.52
N VAL A 29 -11.41 -6.49 8.09
CA VAL A 29 -10.15 -6.08 8.69
C VAL A 29 -9.23 -5.50 7.63
N VAL A 30 -8.65 -4.34 7.92
CA VAL A 30 -7.53 -3.77 7.19
C VAL A 30 -6.49 -3.36 8.21
N PHE A 31 -5.29 -3.89 8.10
CA PHE A 31 -4.20 -3.49 8.98
C PHE A 31 -2.86 -3.59 8.27
N THR A 32 -1.85 -2.91 8.81
CA THR A 32 -0.51 -2.93 8.25
C THR A 32 0.48 -3.47 9.27
N MET A 33 1.52 -4.10 8.76
CA MET A 33 2.68 -4.55 9.52
C MET A 33 3.93 -4.08 8.81
N PRO A 34 5.01 -3.78 9.53
CA PRO A 34 6.28 -3.51 8.87
C PRO A 34 6.70 -4.71 8.02
N ALA A 35 7.18 -4.44 6.82
CA ALA A 35 7.76 -5.49 6.00
C ALA A 35 9.06 -5.97 6.65
N PRO A 36 9.27 -7.30 6.78
CA PRO A 36 10.42 -7.82 7.51
C PRO A 36 11.74 -7.65 6.77
N LYS A 37 11.69 -7.36 5.47
CA LYS A 37 12.87 -7.27 4.63
C LYS A 37 12.80 -6.03 3.75
N ARG A 38 13.96 -5.66 3.22
CA ARG A 38 14.06 -4.59 2.24
C ARG A 38 13.29 -4.95 0.98
N LEU A 39 12.59 -3.97 0.44
CA LEU A 39 11.75 -4.14 -0.75
C LEU A 39 12.26 -3.28 -1.89
N ARG A 40 12.20 -3.81 -3.11
CA ARG A 40 12.57 -3.09 -4.32
C ARG A 40 11.55 -3.28 -5.42
N VAL A 41 11.41 -2.26 -6.24
CA VAL A 41 10.55 -2.29 -7.42
C VAL A 41 11.38 -1.82 -8.62
N LYS A 42 11.40 -2.62 -9.65
CA LYS A 42 12.06 -2.28 -10.90
C LYS A 42 11.07 -2.31 -12.06
N VAL A 43 11.35 -1.49 -13.05
CA VAL A 43 10.69 -1.55 -14.35
C VAL A 43 11.81 -1.62 -15.39
N GLY A 44 11.96 -2.77 -16.03
CA GLY A 44 13.11 -3.02 -16.87
C GLY A 44 14.41 -2.93 -16.05
N ASN A 45 15.31 -2.07 -16.45
CA ASN A 45 16.57 -1.86 -15.74
C ASN A 45 16.50 -0.71 -14.73
N ASP A 46 15.36 -0.04 -14.64
CA ASP A 46 15.23 1.13 -13.79
C ASP A 46 14.71 0.75 -12.40
N LEU A 47 15.45 1.13 -11.38
CA LEU A 47 15.03 0.96 -9.98
C LEU A 47 14.07 2.09 -9.64
N LEU A 48 12.80 1.74 -9.44
CA LEU A 48 11.75 2.73 -9.18
C LEU A 48 11.57 3.00 -7.69
N ALA A 49 11.74 1.98 -6.86
CA ALA A 49 11.61 2.12 -5.41
C ALA A 49 12.57 1.18 -4.70
N ASP A 50 13.07 1.61 -3.55
CA ASP A 50 13.95 0.82 -2.71
C ASP A 50 13.79 1.30 -1.28
N THR A 51 13.26 0.43 -0.40
CA THR A 51 12.96 0.82 0.96
C THR A 51 13.31 -0.27 1.96
N ALA A 52 13.80 0.15 3.12
CA ALA A 52 13.93 -0.69 4.30
C ALA A 52 12.72 -0.51 5.24
N ASP A 53 11.81 0.41 4.93
CA ASP A 53 10.70 0.79 5.79
C ASP A 53 9.33 0.55 5.14
N GLY A 54 9.24 -0.49 4.32
CA GLY A 54 7.99 -0.86 3.69
C GLY A 54 6.97 -1.40 4.67
N LEU A 55 5.72 -1.39 4.24
CA LEU A 55 4.61 -1.99 4.96
C LEU A 55 4.02 -3.12 4.15
N VAL A 56 3.44 -4.09 4.85
CA VAL A 56 2.54 -5.07 4.25
C VAL A 56 1.15 -4.72 4.72
N LEU A 57 0.23 -4.51 3.80
CA LEU A 57 -1.17 -4.26 4.11
C LEU A 57 -1.93 -5.57 3.94
N TYR A 58 -2.62 -5.95 5.00
CA TYR A 58 -3.48 -7.14 5.03
C TYR A 58 -4.92 -6.67 5.04
N GLU A 59 -5.71 -7.27 4.20
CA GLU A 59 -7.13 -6.94 4.06
C GLU A 59 -7.94 -8.20 3.91
N SER A 60 -9.11 -8.26 4.54
CA SER A 60 -10.02 -9.39 4.43
C SER A 60 -10.26 -9.72 2.95
N ASP A 61 -10.19 -11.01 2.61
CA ASP A 61 -10.47 -11.54 1.27
C ASP A 61 -9.54 -11.08 0.16
N HIS A 62 -8.39 -10.48 0.52
CA HIS A 62 -7.39 -10.04 -0.46
C HIS A 62 -6.01 -10.58 -0.13
N LEU A 63 -5.17 -10.71 -1.14
CA LEU A 63 -3.78 -11.03 -0.94
C LEU A 63 -3.06 -9.82 -0.31
N PRO A 64 -2.01 -10.07 0.49
CA PRO A 64 -1.23 -8.98 1.06
C PRO A 64 -0.61 -8.11 -0.03
N VAL A 65 -0.51 -6.82 0.23
CA VAL A 65 0.05 -5.84 -0.70
C VAL A 65 1.16 -5.08 0.00
N TYR A 66 2.29 -4.93 -0.70
CA TYR A 66 3.39 -4.10 -0.22
C TYR A 66 3.11 -2.63 -0.49
N TYR A 67 3.42 -1.80 0.51
CA TYR A 67 3.38 -0.35 0.39
C TYR A 67 4.75 0.23 0.69
N PHE A 68 5.12 1.22 -0.09
CA PHE A 68 6.45 1.85 -0.05
C PHE A 68 6.31 3.28 0.40
N PRO A 69 7.16 3.77 1.34
CA PRO A 69 7.19 5.20 1.62
C PRO A 69 7.41 5.98 0.33
N MET A 70 6.61 7.01 0.11
CA MET A 70 6.73 7.81 -1.11
C MET A 70 8.11 8.45 -1.25
N GLU A 71 8.74 8.77 -0.12
CA GLU A 71 10.10 9.33 -0.12
C GLU A 71 11.16 8.35 -0.63
N ASP A 72 10.87 7.05 -0.64
CA ASP A 72 11.78 6.02 -1.14
C ASP A 72 11.47 5.60 -2.57
N VAL A 73 10.63 6.37 -3.25
CA VAL A 73 10.25 6.17 -4.65
C VAL A 73 10.87 7.25 -5.51
N SER A 74 11.43 6.85 -6.64
CA SER A 74 11.94 7.80 -7.62
C SER A 74 10.77 8.41 -8.40
N MET A 75 10.36 9.60 -8.00
CA MET A 75 9.18 10.26 -8.58
C MET A 75 9.46 11.01 -9.87
N LYS A 76 10.72 11.09 -10.28
CA LYS A 76 11.16 11.94 -11.39
C LYS A 76 10.36 11.72 -12.68
N ASN A 77 10.09 10.48 -13.02
CA ASN A 77 9.40 10.13 -14.27
C ASN A 77 7.97 9.65 -14.04
N LEU A 78 7.44 9.84 -12.83
CA LEU A 78 6.07 9.52 -12.49
C LEU A 78 5.21 10.75 -12.64
N GLN A 79 4.05 10.58 -13.26
CA GLN A 79 3.09 11.66 -13.51
C GLN A 79 1.72 11.24 -13.01
N LEU A 80 1.03 12.14 -12.32
CA LEU A 80 -0.32 11.91 -11.89
C LEU A 80 -1.21 11.68 -13.12
N SER A 81 -1.97 10.58 -13.10
CA SER A 81 -2.87 10.26 -14.20
C SER A 81 -4.27 10.78 -13.93
N ASN A 82 -5.16 10.67 -14.92
CA ASN A 82 -6.54 11.09 -14.77
C ASN A 82 -7.40 10.01 -14.10
N LYS A 83 -6.85 8.84 -13.85
CA LYS A 83 -7.61 7.75 -13.24
C LYS A 83 -7.78 7.99 -11.75
N THR A 84 -8.99 7.82 -11.27
CA THR A 84 -9.29 7.73 -9.84
C THR A 84 -10.21 6.55 -9.60
N THR A 85 -10.11 5.95 -8.44
CA THR A 85 -11.03 4.91 -8.01
C THR A 85 -11.38 5.15 -6.55
N PHE A 86 -12.42 4.49 -6.07
CA PHE A 86 -12.83 4.61 -4.69
C PHE A 86 -12.92 3.23 -4.06
N CYS A 87 -12.23 3.07 -2.93
CA CYS A 87 -12.33 1.86 -2.12
C CYS A 87 -13.10 2.19 -0.85
N PRO A 88 -14.24 1.52 -0.57
CA PRO A 88 -15.04 1.82 0.63
C PRO A 88 -14.27 1.63 1.94
N TYR A 89 -13.21 0.82 1.91
CA TYR A 89 -12.45 0.47 3.10
C TYR A 89 -11.19 1.33 3.27
N LYS A 90 -10.76 2.03 2.22
CA LYS A 90 -9.51 2.79 2.24
C LYS A 90 -9.67 4.24 1.81
N GLY A 91 -10.55 4.52 0.86
CA GLY A 91 -10.79 5.88 0.38
C GLY A 91 -10.58 6.05 -1.10
N GLU A 92 -10.50 7.32 -1.53
CA GLU A 92 -10.26 7.65 -2.92
C GLU A 92 -8.79 7.39 -3.27
N THR A 93 -8.59 6.80 -4.45
CA THR A 93 -7.27 6.44 -4.95
C THR A 93 -6.90 7.30 -6.12
N GLU A 94 -5.69 7.83 -6.15
CA GLU A 94 -5.10 8.44 -7.32
C GLU A 94 -4.01 7.55 -7.88
N TYR A 95 -3.75 7.67 -9.18
CA TYR A 95 -2.82 6.82 -9.90
C TYR A 95 -1.74 7.63 -10.57
N TYR A 96 -0.57 7.01 -10.74
CA TYR A 96 0.55 7.60 -11.44
C TYR A 96 0.97 6.70 -12.57
N SER A 97 1.38 7.33 -13.67
CA SER A 97 1.94 6.63 -14.83
C SER A 97 3.43 6.93 -14.91
N LEU A 98 4.17 5.99 -15.45
CA LEU A 98 5.63 6.12 -15.56
C LEU A 98 6.02 6.42 -17.01
N LYS A 99 6.78 7.49 -17.20
CA LYS A 99 7.38 7.79 -18.48
C LYS A 99 8.68 6.99 -18.60
N THR A 100 8.80 6.22 -19.67
CA THR A 100 9.99 5.45 -19.97
C THR A 100 10.64 5.96 -21.25
N GLY A 101 11.81 5.46 -21.57
CA GLY A 101 12.48 5.82 -22.83
C GLY A 101 11.69 5.45 -24.08
N SER A 102 10.80 4.46 -23.98
CA SER A 102 10.02 3.97 -25.11
C SER A 102 8.53 4.31 -25.03
N GLY A 103 8.09 5.08 -24.01
CA GLY A 103 6.69 5.46 -23.89
C GLY A 103 6.24 5.59 -22.45
N PHE A 104 4.99 5.18 -22.20
CA PHE A 104 4.39 5.24 -20.88
C PHE A 104 3.97 3.86 -20.41
N VAL A 105 4.09 3.65 -19.08
CA VAL A 105 3.41 2.55 -18.41
C VAL A 105 2.27 3.19 -17.59
N GLU A 106 1.04 3.01 -18.05
CA GLU A 106 -0.09 3.68 -17.47
C GLU A 106 -0.50 3.09 -16.12
N ASN A 107 -0.77 3.97 -15.16
CA ASN A 107 -1.37 3.63 -13.88
C ASN A 107 -0.59 2.53 -13.13
N ILE A 108 0.72 2.69 -13.11
CA ILE A 108 1.63 1.70 -12.54
C ILE A 108 1.68 1.75 -11.02
N MET A 109 1.34 2.90 -10.44
CA MET A 109 1.44 3.15 -9.01
C MET A 109 0.16 3.81 -8.51
N TRP A 110 -0.28 3.44 -7.31
CA TRP A 110 -1.45 4.10 -6.70
C TRP A 110 -1.13 4.66 -5.33
N HIS A 111 -1.96 5.62 -4.92
CA HIS A 111 -1.78 6.37 -3.69
C HIS A 111 -3.15 6.74 -3.12
N TYR A 112 -3.28 6.62 -1.81
CA TYR A 112 -4.46 7.07 -1.08
C TYR A 112 -4.08 8.35 -0.33
N PRO A 113 -4.30 9.56 -0.91
CA PRO A 113 -3.85 10.79 -0.25
C PRO A 113 -4.58 11.08 1.04
N GLU A 114 -5.84 10.65 1.15
CA GLU A 114 -6.66 10.86 2.34
C GLU A 114 -7.41 9.59 2.67
N PRO A 115 -6.74 8.60 3.31
CA PRO A 115 -7.43 7.39 3.72
C PRO A 115 -8.57 7.71 4.67
N ILE A 116 -9.64 6.92 4.62
CA ILE A 116 -10.73 7.10 5.58
C ILE A 116 -10.25 6.80 6.99
N THR A 117 -10.99 7.30 7.98
CA THR A 117 -10.59 7.25 9.39
C THR A 117 -10.30 5.83 9.88
N GLU A 118 -11.08 4.86 9.42
CA GLU A 118 -10.95 3.46 9.86
C GLU A 118 -9.74 2.75 9.25
N CYS A 119 -9.23 3.26 8.15
CA CYS A 119 -8.08 2.68 7.48
C CYS A 119 -6.79 3.09 8.19
N PRO A 120 -5.79 2.22 8.26
CA PRO A 120 -4.46 2.65 8.70
C PRO A 120 -3.97 3.84 7.85
N ASP A 121 -3.21 4.73 8.47
CA ASP A 121 -2.72 5.90 7.75
C ASP A 121 -1.62 5.50 6.77
N ILE A 122 -2.00 5.32 5.52
CA ILE A 122 -1.10 5.02 4.41
C ILE A 122 -0.92 6.21 3.47
N SER A 123 -1.26 7.42 3.94
CA SER A 123 -1.22 8.63 3.11
C SER A 123 0.17 8.97 2.57
N ASN A 124 1.24 8.51 3.24
CA ASN A 124 2.61 8.73 2.79
C ASN A 124 3.22 7.52 2.09
N TYR A 125 2.38 6.56 1.69
CA TYR A 125 2.82 5.32 1.07
C TYR A 125 2.15 5.11 -0.26
N VAL A 126 2.78 4.30 -1.11
CA VAL A 126 2.25 3.96 -2.43
C VAL A 126 2.33 2.46 -2.66
N GLY A 127 1.44 1.95 -3.51
CA GLY A 127 1.47 0.58 -4.00
C GLY A 127 1.74 0.55 -5.49
N PHE A 128 2.20 -0.59 -5.99
CA PHE A 128 2.52 -0.79 -7.39
C PHE A 128 1.70 -1.92 -7.98
N GLU A 129 1.32 -1.76 -9.24
CA GLU A 129 0.58 -2.78 -9.97
C GLU A 129 1.50 -3.96 -10.28
N TRP A 130 1.21 -5.11 -9.69
CA TRP A 130 2.07 -6.30 -9.75
C TRP A 130 2.40 -6.75 -11.17
N GLY A 131 1.43 -6.66 -12.06
CA GLY A 131 1.60 -7.10 -13.44
C GLY A 131 2.48 -6.20 -14.28
N LEU A 132 2.84 -5.02 -13.76
CA LEU A 132 3.57 -4.01 -14.51
C LEU A 132 4.98 -3.78 -14.01
N VAL A 133 5.35 -4.37 -12.88
CA VAL A 133 6.64 -4.13 -12.23
C VAL A 133 7.26 -5.44 -11.77
N ASP A 134 8.56 -5.40 -11.48
CA ASP A 134 9.30 -6.49 -10.83
C ASP A 134 9.54 -6.09 -9.38
N GLN A 135 8.81 -6.72 -8.46
CA GLN A 135 8.99 -6.51 -7.03
C GLN A 135 9.85 -7.63 -6.44
N SER A 136 10.76 -7.26 -5.55
CA SER A 136 11.62 -8.22 -4.87
C SER A 136 11.84 -7.83 -3.42
N VAL A 137 12.22 -8.82 -2.66
CA VAL A 137 12.48 -8.70 -1.23
C VAL A 137 13.96 -8.82 -0.96
#